data_d7c91cc08dd681e26cad570ca1983df6
#
_entry.id   d7c91cc08dd681e26cad570ca1983df6
#
_cell.length_a   1.000
_cell.length_b   1.000
_cell.length_c   1.000
_cell.angle_alpha   90.00
_cell.angle_beta   90.00
_cell.angle_gamma   90.00
#
_symmetry.space_group_name_H-M   'P 1'
#
loop_
_entity.id
_entity.type
_entity.pdbx_description
1 polymer ?
#
loop_
_entity_poly.entity_id
_entity_poly.type
_entity_poly.pdbx_seq_one_letter_code
_entity_poly.pdbx_strand_id
1 'polypeptide(L)'
;TILAKVSQIGAACHTGNQSCFFNEIVKKEYVEKNPQKVLGDVYNIILDRRENPKEGSYTNLLLEKGLDNILKKVGEENTEIIIAAKNTDHEHLKYEISDYIYHLMVVMAEKYITWEEITQELSQRK
;
A
#
# COMPACT_ATOMS: atom_id res chain seq x y z
N THR A 1 -13.06 -15.32 -29.31
CA THR A 1 -12.38 -14.06 -29.73
C THR A 1 -11.35 -14.42 -30.79
N ILE A 2 -11.42 -13.80 -31.96
CA ILE A 2 -10.46 -14.03 -33.06
C ILE A 2 -9.49 -12.85 -33.06
N LEU A 3 -8.19 -13.11 -32.93
CA LEU A 3 -7.12 -12.12 -33.09
C LEU A 3 -6.52 -12.24 -34.49
N ALA A 4 -6.67 -11.22 -35.33
CA ALA A 4 -6.02 -11.14 -36.62
C ALA A 4 -4.82 -10.18 -36.55
N LYS A 5 -3.63 -10.67 -36.91
CA LYS A 5 -2.45 -9.83 -37.14
C LYS A 5 -2.34 -9.53 -38.61
N VAL A 6 -2.38 -8.26 -38.99
CA VAL A 6 -2.32 -7.79 -40.36
C VAL A 6 -1.16 -6.84 -40.55
N SER A 7 -0.56 -6.84 -41.76
CA SER A 7 0.40 -5.81 -42.20
C SER A 7 -0.39 -4.72 -42.91
N GLN A 8 -0.44 -3.52 -42.35
CA GLN A 8 -1.17 -2.39 -42.90
C GLN A 8 -0.33 -1.65 -43.94
N ILE A 9 -0.92 -1.38 -45.10
CA ILE A 9 -0.33 -0.53 -46.15
C ILE A 9 -1.20 0.74 -46.22
N GLY A 10 -0.60 1.89 -45.90
CA GLY A 10 -1.28 3.18 -45.87
C GLY A 10 -2.02 3.48 -44.54
N ALA A 11 -2.69 4.63 -44.52
CA ALA A 11 -3.43 5.09 -43.32
C ALA A 11 -4.77 4.38 -43.22
N ALA A 12 -5.04 3.76 -42.05
CA ALA A 12 -6.35 3.14 -41.76
C ALA A 12 -7.38 4.15 -41.21
N CYS A 13 -6.92 5.31 -40.74
CA CYS A 13 -7.79 6.34 -40.21
C CYS A 13 -8.24 7.33 -41.29
N HIS A 14 -9.53 7.70 -41.29
CA HIS A 14 -10.11 8.70 -42.22
C HIS A 14 -9.46 10.10 -42.09
N THR A 15 -8.74 10.38 -40.99
CA THR A 15 -8.00 11.62 -40.77
C THR A 15 -6.59 11.60 -41.35
N GLY A 16 -6.16 10.52 -42.01
CA GLY A 16 -4.83 10.35 -42.57
C GLY A 16 -3.78 9.81 -41.61
N ASN A 17 -4.13 9.53 -40.36
CA ASN A 17 -3.24 8.91 -39.39
C ASN A 17 -3.19 7.37 -39.57
N GLN A 18 -2.11 6.73 -39.13
CA GLN A 18 -1.95 5.28 -39.26
C GLN A 18 -3.02 4.48 -38.50
N SER A 19 -3.60 5.03 -37.45
CA SER A 19 -4.58 4.38 -36.59
C SER A 19 -5.52 5.42 -36.00
N CYS A 20 -6.75 5.01 -35.64
CA CYS A 20 -7.68 5.86 -34.88
C CYS A 20 -7.36 5.93 -33.37
N PHE A 21 -6.35 5.18 -32.91
CA PHE A 21 -5.96 5.11 -31.49
C PHE A 21 -4.95 6.18 -31.05
N PHE A 22 -4.72 7.20 -31.87
CA PHE A 22 -3.82 8.31 -31.52
C PHE A 22 -4.45 9.36 -30.61
N ASN A 23 -5.78 9.38 -30.48
CA ASN A 23 -6.51 10.24 -29.53
C ASN A 23 -6.77 9.47 -28.24
N GLU A 24 -6.01 9.73 -27.21
CA GLU A 24 -6.29 9.22 -25.86
C GLU A 24 -7.52 9.94 -25.28
N ILE A 25 -8.64 9.22 -25.16
CA ILE A 25 -9.88 9.75 -24.55
C ILE A 25 -9.76 9.82 -23.03
N VAL A 26 -8.99 8.93 -22.42
CA VAL A 26 -8.67 8.92 -21.00
C VAL A 26 -7.26 8.38 -20.81
N LYS A 27 -6.35 9.22 -20.35
CA LYS A 27 -5.07 8.76 -19.79
C LYS A 27 -5.35 8.12 -18.44
N LYS A 28 -5.58 6.81 -18.40
CA LYS A 28 -5.42 6.06 -17.16
C LYS A 28 -3.92 5.95 -16.91
N GLU A 29 -3.40 6.76 -16.02
CA GLU A 29 -2.12 6.43 -15.38
C GLU A 29 -2.35 5.13 -14.59
N TYR A 30 -1.97 4.02 -15.20
CA TYR A 30 -1.74 2.79 -14.45
C TYR A 30 -0.48 3.04 -13.64
N VAL A 31 -0.66 3.58 -12.43
CA VAL A 31 0.36 3.43 -11.41
C VAL A 31 0.45 1.93 -11.18
N GLU A 32 1.51 1.32 -11.72
CA GLU A 32 1.84 -0.07 -11.46
C GLU A 32 2.07 -0.17 -9.95
N LYS A 33 1.02 -0.56 -9.23
CA LYS A 33 1.11 -0.77 -7.78
C LYS A 33 1.92 -2.04 -7.59
N ASN A 34 3.23 -1.89 -7.47
CA ASN A 34 4.06 -2.97 -6.96
C ASN A 34 3.66 -3.21 -5.49
N PRO A 35 2.99 -4.32 -5.17
CA PRO A 35 2.51 -4.58 -3.81
C PRO A 35 3.64 -4.57 -2.77
N GLN A 36 4.85 -4.96 -3.18
CA GLN A 36 6.03 -4.97 -2.29
C GLN A 36 6.51 -3.55 -1.96
N LYS A 37 6.28 -2.59 -2.86
CA LYS A 37 6.65 -1.20 -2.64
C LYS A 37 5.70 -0.48 -1.68
N VAL A 38 4.43 -0.88 -1.62
CA VAL A 38 3.40 -0.22 -0.80
C VAL A 38 3.79 -0.16 0.67
N LEU A 39 4.38 -1.22 1.23
CA LEU A 39 4.83 -1.24 2.63
C LEU A 39 5.91 -0.18 2.90
N GLY A 40 6.89 -0.07 2.00
CA GLY A 40 7.93 0.95 2.08
C GLY A 40 7.37 2.36 1.92
N ASP A 41 6.46 2.58 0.99
CA ASP A 41 5.84 3.88 0.74
C ASP A 41 5.03 4.35 1.96
N VAL A 42 4.22 3.47 2.58
CA VAL A 42 3.47 3.79 3.81
C VAL A 42 4.41 4.05 4.97
N TYR A 43 5.45 3.24 5.13
CA TYR A 43 6.45 3.44 6.19
C TYR A 43 7.18 4.78 6.05
N ASN A 44 7.56 5.16 4.84
CA ASN A 44 8.19 6.47 4.57
C ASN A 44 7.25 7.63 4.90
N ILE A 45 5.93 7.49 4.67
CA ILE A 45 4.94 8.49 5.09
C ILE A 45 4.90 8.60 6.62
N ILE A 46 4.95 7.48 7.34
CA ILE A 46 4.97 7.48 8.82
C ILE A 46 6.24 8.18 9.33
N LEU A 47 7.41 7.88 8.76
CA LEU A 47 8.66 8.56 9.09
C LEU A 47 8.60 10.07 8.81
N ASP A 48 8.06 10.45 7.65
CA ASP A 48 7.87 11.87 7.32
C ASP A 48 6.95 12.56 8.33
N ARG A 49 5.86 11.92 8.77
CA ARG A 49 4.98 12.49 9.80
C ARG A 49 5.63 12.64 11.16
N ARG A 50 6.59 11.79 11.49
CA ARG A 50 7.38 11.92 12.72
C ARG A 50 8.31 13.14 12.65
N GLU A 51 9.00 13.34 11.53
CA GLU A 51 9.96 14.45 11.35
C GLU A 51 9.25 15.78 11.01
N ASN A 52 8.17 15.71 10.25
CA ASN A 52 7.40 16.85 9.74
C ASN A 52 5.92 16.70 10.16
N PRO A 53 5.55 17.02 11.40
CA PRO A 53 4.18 16.88 11.88
C PRO A 53 3.20 17.66 11.02
N LYS A 54 2.05 17.05 10.72
CA LYS A 54 0.99 17.64 9.92
C LYS A 54 -0.31 17.66 10.71
N GLU A 55 -0.95 18.82 10.77
CA GLU A 55 -2.25 18.98 11.42
C GLU A 55 -3.30 18.01 10.86
N GLY A 56 -4.09 17.40 11.74
CA GLY A 56 -5.10 16.40 11.40
C GLY A 56 -4.56 15.02 11.04
N SER A 57 -3.24 14.79 11.14
CA SER A 57 -2.64 13.49 10.87
C SER A 57 -2.90 12.51 12.03
N TYR A 58 -3.52 11.37 11.71
CA TYR A 58 -3.70 10.28 12.67
C TYR A 58 -2.36 9.71 13.16
N THR A 59 -1.36 9.60 12.29
CA THR A 59 0.00 9.18 12.68
C THR A 59 0.57 10.10 13.74
N ASN A 60 0.45 11.43 13.57
CA ASN A 60 0.93 12.39 14.55
C ASN A 60 0.19 12.27 15.87
N LEU A 61 -1.12 12.07 15.84
CA LEU A 61 -1.92 11.84 17.05
C LEU A 61 -1.44 10.61 17.84
N LEU A 62 -1.08 9.51 17.14
CA LEU A 62 -0.52 8.31 17.77
C LEU A 62 0.83 8.59 18.41
N LEU A 63 1.74 9.25 17.68
CA LEU A 63 3.09 9.59 18.16
C LEU A 63 3.04 10.55 19.36
N GLU A 64 2.16 11.55 19.34
CA GLU A 64 1.95 12.50 20.45
C GLU A 64 1.44 11.82 21.71
N LYS A 65 0.54 10.83 21.59
CA LYS A 65 0.04 10.06 22.72
C LYS A 65 1.07 9.09 23.30
N GLY A 66 2.16 8.88 22.60
CA GLY A 66 3.30 8.10 23.05
C GLY A 66 3.18 6.59 22.90
N LEU A 67 4.26 5.92 23.25
CA LEU A 67 4.48 4.49 23.00
C LEU A 67 3.37 3.60 23.59
N ASP A 68 2.92 3.87 24.82
CA ASP A 68 1.90 3.02 25.47
C ASP A 68 0.60 3.01 24.69
N ASN A 69 0.21 4.16 24.10
CA ASN A 69 -0.99 4.24 23.28
C ASN A 69 -0.80 3.52 21.94
N ILE A 70 0.39 3.59 21.35
CA ILE A 70 0.71 2.86 20.10
C ILE A 70 0.65 1.36 20.36
N LEU A 71 1.25 0.88 21.46
CA LEU A 71 1.24 -0.54 21.83
C LEU A 71 -0.17 -1.04 22.18
N LYS A 72 -0.99 -0.19 22.84
CA LYS A 72 -2.40 -0.49 23.07
C LYS A 72 -3.12 -0.74 21.75
N LYS A 73 -2.91 0.09 20.74
CA LYS A 73 -3.48 -0.09 19.40
C LYS A 73 -3.04 -1.40 18.76
N VAL A 74 -1.77 -1.73 18.79
CA VAL A 74 -1.27 -3.04 18.29
C VAL A 74 -1.99 -4.21 18.97
N GLY A 75 -2.23 -4.13 20.29
CA GLY A 75 -2.97 -5.16 21.02
C GLY A 75 -4.45 -5.24 20.62
N GLU A 76 -5.11 -4.11 20.39
CA GLU A 76 -6.50 -4.03 19.91
C GLU A 76 -6.63 -4.70 18.54
N GLU A 77 -5.82 -4.28 17.56
CA GLU A 77 -5.86 -4.82 16.18
C GLU A 77 -5.50 -6.32 16.14
N ASN A 78 -4.55 -6.76 16.97
CA ASN A 78 -4.24 -8.19 17.08
C ASN A 78 -5.46 -9.01 17.56
N THR A 79 -6.24 -8.47 18.50
CA THR A 79 -7.46 -9.11 18.98
C THR A 79 -8.53 -9.14 17.90
N GLU A 80 -8.68 -8.07 17.13
CA GLU A 80 -9.65 -7.98 16.05
C GLU A 80 -9.33 -8.93 14.91
N ILE A 81 -8.04 -9.14 14.57
CA ILE A 81 -7.62 -10.21 13.65
C ILE A 81 -8.08 -11.59 14.13
N ILE A 82 -7.91 -11.90 15.43
CA ILE A 82 -8.30 -13.20 15.97
C ILE A 82 -9.81 -13.42 15.84
N ILE A 83 -10.60 -12.37 16.09
CA ILE A 83 -12.06 -12.40 15.97
C ILE A 83 -12.47 -12.54 14.49
N ALA A 84 -11.91 -11.70 13.63
CA ALA A 84 -12.22 -11.68 12.20
C ALA A 84 -11.84 -13.01 11.52
N ALA A 85 -10.70 -13.62 11.91
CA ALA A 85 -10.25 -14.89 11.34
C ALA A 85 -11.18 -16.08 11.64
N LYS A 86 -12.04 -15.97 12.66
CA LYS A 86 -13.05 -16.98 12.97
C LYS A 86 -14.34 -16.81 12.17
N ASN A 87 -14.51 -15.68 11.53
CA ASN A 87 -15.63 -15.38 10.67
C ASN A 87 -15.32 -15.72 9.21
N THR A 88 -16.35 -15.80 8.36
CA THR A 88 -16.21 -16.07 6.93
C THR A 88 -15.99 -14.81 6.08
N ASP A 89 -15.93 -13.64 6.69
CA ASP A 89 -15.75 -12.36 6.02
C ASP A 89 -14.26 -12.05 5.77
N HIS A 90 -13.81 -12.40 4.56
CA HIS A 90 -12.43 -12.14 4.13
C HIS A 90 -12.09 -10.65 4.02
N GLU A 91 -13.06 -9.79 3.69
CA GLU A 91 -12.82 -8.35 3.55
C GLU A 91 -12.56 -7.73 4.93
N HIS A 92 -13.32 -8.14 5.95
CA HIS A 92 -13.10 -7.71 7.32
C HIS A 92 -11.72 -8.18 7.83
N LEU A 93 -11.39 -9.47 7.67
CA LEU A 93 -10.08 -9.98 8.07
C LEU A 93 -8.91 -9.24 7.37
N LYS A 94 -9.05 -8.97 6.08
CA LYS A 94 -8.04 -8.21 5.32
C LYS A 94 -7.87 -6.79 5.89
N TYR A 95 -8.96 -6.15 6.26
CA TYR A 95 -8.96 -4.82 6.87
C TYR A 95 -8.18 -4.82 8.19
N GLU A 96 -8.49 -5.74 9.11
CA GLU A 96 -7.83 -5.83 10.42
C GLU A 96 -6.33 -6.16 10.30
N ILE A 97 -5.96 -7.04 9.36
CA ILE A 97 -4.54 -7.32 9.08
C ILE A 97 -3.82 -6.06 8.58
N SER A 98 -4.47 -5.25 7.75
CA SER A 98 -3.87 -4.03 7.23
C SER A 98 -3.66 -2.99 8.33
N ASP A 99 -4.62 -2.82 9.23
CA ASP A 99 -4.53 -1.92 10.38
C ASP A 99 -3.45 -2.37 11.36
N TYR A 100 -3.36 -3.67 11.63
CA TYR A 100 -2.29 -4.22 12.45
C TYR A 100 -0.90 -3.94 11.87
N ILE A 101 -0.70 -4.17 10.57
CA ILE A 101 0.56 -3.87 9.89
C ILE A 101 0.88 -2.37 9.98
N TYR A 102 -0.12 -1.50 9.80
CA TYR A 102 0.06 -0.06 9.93
C TYR A 102 0.53 0.33 11.33
N HIS A 103 -0.11 -0.16 12.40
CA HIS A 103 0.26 0.14 13.77
C HIS A 103 1.64 -0.45 14.15
N LEU A 104 2.01 -1.63 13.59
CA LEU A 104 3.38 -2.15 13.71
C LEU A 104 4.41 -1.22 13.07
N MET A 105 4.11 -0.65 11.89
CA MET A 105 5.00 0.33 11.25
C MET A 105 5.15 1.60 12.10
N VAL A 106 4.13 2.03 12.83
CA VAL A 106 4.25 3.15 13.78
C VAL A 106 5.17 2.78 14.95
N VAL A 107 5.09 1.54 15.49
CA VAL A 107 6.04 1.04 16.50
C VAL A 107 7.46 1.02 15.94
N MET A 108 7.64 0.52 14.72
CA MET A 108 8.95 0.49 14.04
C MET A 108 9.54 1.91 13.93
N ALA A 109 8.73 2.87 13.50
CA ALA A 109 9.15 4.27 13.40
C ALA A 109 9.54 4.85 14.76
N GLU A 110 8.77 4.59 15.82
CA GLU A 110 9.04 5.03 17.19
C GLU A 110 10.33 4.40 17.74
N LYS A 111 10.63 3.16 17.35
CA LYS A 111 11.82 2.41 17.80
C LYS A 111 12.98 2.45 16.83
N TYR A 112 12.89 3.21 15.73
CA TYR A 112 13.95 3.34 14.72
C TYR A 112 14.34 2.00 14.07
N ILE A 113 13.36 1.08 13.91
CA ILE A 113 13.55 -0.22 13.27
C ILE A 113 13.13 -0.10 11.79
N THR A 114 13.98 -0.55 10.88
CA THR A 114 13.75 -0.50 9.43
C THR A 114 13.13 -1.79 8.88
N TRP A 115 12.56 -1.71 7.67
CA TRP A 115 12.11 -2.89 6.95
C TRP A 115 13.27 -3.82 6.58
N GLU A 116 14.45 -3.28 6.31
CA GLU A 116 15.66 -4.04 6.02
C GLU A 116 16.03 -4.94 7.20
N GLU A 117 16.01 -4.42 8.43
CA GLU A 117 16.27 -5.20 9.64
C GLU A 117 15.23 -6.31 9.84
N ILE A 118 13.94 -5.99 9.67
CA ILE A 118 12.86 -6.98 9.79
C ILE A 118 12.99 -8.09 8.73
N THR A 119 13.24 -7.72 7.47
CA THR A 119 13.36 -8.69 6.37
C THR A 119 14.64 -9.52 6.48
N GLN A 120 15.73 -8.96 6.99
CA GLN A 120 16.96 -9.70 7.30
C GLN A 120 16.70 -10.76 8.36
N GLU A 121 16.02 -10.42 9.45
CA GLU A 121 15.65 -11.37 10.50
C GLU A 121 14.72 -12.47 9.99
N LEU A 122 13.72 -12.09 9.18
CA LEU A 122 12.81 -13.05 8.56
C LEU A 122 13.53 -14.01 7.59
N SER A 123 14.58 -13.54 6.90
CA SER A 123 15.35 -14.36 5.95
C SER A 123 16.06 -15.53 6.61
N GLN A 124 16.37 -15.42 7.90
CA GLN A 124 17.02 -16.48 8.69
C GLN A 124 16.06 -17.62 9.08
N ARG A 125 14.75 -17.46 8.82
CA ARG A 125 13.71 -18.45 9.14
C ARG A 125 13.33 -19.34 7.95
N LYS A 126 14.11 -19.25 6.85
CA LYS A 126 13.91 -20.07 5.64
C LYS A 126 14.60 -21.43 5.78
#